data_67f9b510626c4796574c60d800f0482a
#
_entry.id   67f9b510626c4796574c60d800f0482a
#
_cell.length_a   1.000
_cell.length_b   1.000
_cell.length_c   1.000
_cell.angle_alpha   90.00
_cell.angle_beta   90.00
_cell.angle_gamma   90.00
#
_symmetry.space_group_name_H-M   'P 1'
#
loop_
_entity.id
_entity.type
_entity.pdbx_description
1 polymer ?
#
loop_
_entity_poly.entity_id
_entity_poly.type
_entity_poly.pdbx_seq_one_letter_code
_entity_poly.pdbx_strand_id
1 'polypeptide(L)'
;QGQYEQLSNQLEGSMRGIYSMMYAVSDHDQFGKRSIDMYGDLMCGDMALTNYTYGWFYTDEQGQGRTGRTGYIWYYYYSMLHNVNAVLYAAQGGASASADNVIKRIAAYGLPNNVNTKGDNVVYYTIDAVGDTIASYTEVEAEVANCYAQALTMRGYIYSNLLMLYCEVSQDVSDFNTELSFPLYNEFNMEAAQPLATMSTVYAQVESDLTNAIDYFTAFSEVTRSSKLSVDKSVAAGILAYSYLNKGKPNGHGDAYTQAYTNAQKYALMGISSTDASILPRRDLLETGFNNVNNTSWIWGQDVTVETAGGLASFFGQVDIHSYSYAWSGDTKAIDENLYKSIPDYDARKLWFNDGSVNSTYKYCPDGKFYSASNRNSTKADDIDREWLSDNVFMRVEALYLIAAEASYRLNNDADAITYLTAITDQRIAEGMDSEYSTWKSGLNHSNLLAAIEYNWRVELWGEGYGLQTFRRLASEVLGETERK
;
A
#
# COMPACT_ATOMS: atom_id res chain seq x y z
N GLN A 1 22.26 26.66 -12.86
CA GLN A 1 20.80 26.44 -12.96
C GLN A 1 20.50 25.33 -13.98
N GLY A 2 20.98 25.42 -15.25
CA GLY A 2 20.67 24.41 -16.29
C GLY A 2 21.12 22.98 -15.99
N GLN A 3 22.16 22.77 -15.21
CA GLN A 3 22.64 21.43 -14.84
C GLN A 3 21.68 20.75 -13.85
N TYR A 4 21.13 21.49 -12.91
CA TYR A 4 20.14 20.94 -11.96
C TYR A 4 18.77 20.73 -12.63
N GLU A 5 18.35 21.59 -13.57
CA GLU A 5 17.14 21.39 -14.37
C GLU A 5 17.23 20.10 -15.20
N GLN A 6 18.39 19.86 -15.82
CA GLN A 6 18.60 18.62 -16.57
C GLN A 6 18.56 17.38 -15.64
N LEU A 7 19.18 17.46 -14.46
CA LEU A 7 19.18 16.39 -13.48
C LEU A 7 17.75 16.16 -12.94
N SER A 8 17.01 17.20 -12.56
CA SER A 8 15.62 17.10 -12.10
C SER A 8 14.75 16.38 -13.12
N ASN A 9 14.78 16.81 -14.39
CA ASN A 9 14.01 16.19 -15.47
C ASN A 9 14.39 14.72 -15.69
N GLN A 10 15.69 14.38 -15.59
CA GLN A 10 16.16 13.00 -15.70
C GLN A 10 15.66 12.12 -14.56
N LEU A 11 15.72 12.61 -13.33
CA LEU A 11 15.25 11.89 -12.14
C LEU A 11 13.74 11.68 -12.16
N GLU A 12 12.98 12.71 -12.54
CA GLU A 12 11.53 12.57 -12.72
C GLU A 12 11.17 11.53 -13.77
N GLY A 13 11.83 11.54 -14.91
CA GLY A 13 11.67 10.54 -15.96
C GLY A 13 11.95 9.13 -15.46
N SER A 14 13.02 8.97 -14.69
CA SER A 14 13.40 7.69 -14.08
C SER A 14 12.38 7.24 -13.04
N MET A 15 11.85 8.15 -12.22
CA MET A 15 10.80 7.83 -11.25
C MET A 15 9.49 7.39 -11.93
N ARG A 16 9.08 8.08 -13.01
CA ARG A 16 7.92 7.63 -13.82
C ARG A 16 8.15 6.22 -14.37
N GLY A 17 9.36 5.90 -14.83
CA GLY A 17 9.74 4.55 -15.25
C GLY A 17 9.59 3.52 -14.14
N ILE A 18 10.02 3.84 -12.91
CA ILE A 18 9.87 2.97 -11.73
C ILE A 18 8.38 2.74 -11.41
N TYR A 19 7.55 3.79 -11.40
CA TYR A 19 6.11 3.63 -11.17
C TYR A 19 5.45 2.75 -12.24
N SER A 20 5.87 2.85 -13.51
CA SER A 20 5.35 2.00 -14.58
C SER A 20 5.70 0.53 -14.40
N MET A 21 6.80 0.20 -13.72
CA MET A 21 7.15 -1.19 -13.39
C MET A 21 6.13 -1.84 -12.44
N MET A 22 5.41 -1.05 -11.64
CA MET A 22 4.41 -1.58 -10.69
C MET A 22 3.22 -2.24 -11.37
N TYR A 23 2.99 -1.99 -12.65
CA TYR A 23 1.92 -2.56 -13.45
C TYR A 23 2.39 -3.18 -14.78
N ALA A 24 3.68 -3.43 -14.92
CA ALA A 24 4.22 -4.10 -16.09
C ALA A 24 3.66 -5.50 -16.22
N VAL A 25 3.20 -5.85 -17.42
CA VAL A 25 2.59 -7.13 -17.73
C VAL A 25 3.65 -8.07 -18.31
N SER A 26 3.74 -9.28 -17.76
CA SER A 26 4.53 -10.38 -18.33
C SER A 26 3.70 -11.61 -18.66
N ASP A 27 2.59 -11.82 -17.96
CA ASP A 27 1.64 -12.90 -18.25
C ASP A 27 0.25 -12.55 -17.67
N HIS A 28 -0.76 -13.37 -17.96
CA HIS A 28 -2.14 -13.16 -17.51
C HIS A 28 -2.32 -13.24 -15.99
N ASP A 29 -1.39 -13.83 -15.26
CA ASP A 29 -1.32 -13.86 -13.81
C ASP A 29 -0.09 -13.11 -13.25
N GLN A 30 0.59 -12.30 -14.08
CA GLN A 30 1.80 -11.56 -13.77
C GLN A 30 1.70 -10.14 -14.34
N PHE A 31 1.02 -9.26 -13.63
CA PHE A 31 0.76 -7.87 -14.03
C PHE A 31 1.09 -6.87 -12.89
N GLY A 32 2.21 -7.08 -12.25
CA GLY A 32 2.76 -6.20 -11.23
C GLY A 32 2.06 -6.34 -9.87
N LYS A 33 1.99 -5.22 -9.15
CA LYS A 33 1.48 -5.20 -7.77
C LYS A 33 0.12 -5.87 -7.63
N ARG A 34 -0.82 -5.59 -8.51
CA ARG A 34 -2.20 -6.10 -8.39
C ARG A 34 -2.29 -7.63 -8.53
N SER A 35 -1.40 -8.24 -9.31
CA SER A 35 -1.31 -9.72 -9.33
C SER A 35 -0.74 -10.26 -8.02
N ILE A 36 0.26 -9.59 -7.44
CA ILE A 36 0.83 -9.97 -6.13
C ILE A 36 -0.21 -9.84 -5.01
N ASP A 37 -1.04 -8.79 -5.05
CA ASP A 37 -2.16 -8.61 -4.14
C ASP A 37 -3.13 -9.82 -4.21
N MET A 38 -3.47 -10.24 -5.43
CA MET A 38 -4.36 -11.39 -5.65
C MET A 38 -3.75 -12.70 -5.13
N TYR A 39 -2.44 -12.92 -5.31
CA TYR A 39 -1.78 -14.11 -4.74
C TYR A 39 -1.99 -14.18 -3.22
N GLY A 40 -1.79 -13.06 -2.53
CA GLY A 40 -1.96 -12.97 -1.08
C GLY A 40 -3.40 -13.22 -0.64
N ASP A 41 -4.36 -12.60 -1.30
CA ASP A 41 -5.78 -12.72 -0.95
C ASP A 41 -6.34 -14.12 -1.25
N LEU A 42 -5.84 -14.81 -2.26
CA LEU A 42 -6.15 -16.21 -2.53
C LEU A 42 -5.48 -17.15 -1.52
N MET A 43 -4.19 -16.94 -1.23
CA MET A 43 -3.45 -17.77 -0.28
C MET A 43 -4.02 -17.75 1.14
N CYS A 44 -4.55 -16.60 1.59
CA CYS A 44 -5.18 -16.49 2.91
C CYS A 44 -6.64 -16.97 2.93
N GLY A 45 -7.25 -17.21 1.78
CA GLY A 45 -8.61 -17.69 1.65
C GLY A 45 -9.70 -16.61 1.77
N ASP A 46 -9.36 -15.32 1.73
CA ASP A 46 -10.37 -14.26 1.67
C ASP A 46 -10.96 -14.11 0.26
N MET A 47 -10.15 -14.44 -0.76
CA MET A 47 -10.59 -14.60 -2.14
C MET A 47 -10.57 -16.09 -2.50
N ALA A 48 -11.54 -16.53 -3.29
CA ALA A 48 -11.68 -17.92 -3.73
C ALA A 48 -11.93 -17.99 -5.24
N LEU A 49 -11.36 -18.99 -5.89
CA LEU A 49 -11.71 -19.34 -7.26
C LEU A 49 -12.99 -20.20 -7.26
N THR A 50 -13.93 -19.85 -8.11
CA THR A 50 -15.17 -20.63 -8.25
C THR A 50 -15.11 -21.64 -9.39
N ASN A 51 -14.12 -21.47 -10.27
CA ASN A 51 -13.88 -22.33 -11.42
C ASN A 51 -12.38 -22.34 -11.78
N TYR A 52 -11.89 -23.44 -12.31
CA TYR A 52 -10.48 -23.63 -12.65
C TYR A 52 -10.24 -23.78 -14.16
N THR A 53 -11.16 -23.32 -14.99
CA THR A 53 -11.17 -23.54 -16.44
C THR A 53 -9.89 -23.06 -17.12
N TYR A 54 -9.38 -21.87 -16.77
CA TYR A 54 -8.18 -21.29 -17.37
C TYR A 54 -6.90 -21.55 -16.57
N GLY A 55 -7.02 -21.94 -15.32
CA GLY A 55 -5.88 -22.30 -14.46
C GLY A 55 -5.07 -21.14 -13.91
N TRP A 56 -5.41 -19.88 -14.25
CA TRP A 56 -4.76 -18.70 -13.69
C TRP A 56 -5.06 -18.61 -12.19
N PHE A 57 -4.03 -18.40 -11.37
CA PHE A 57 -4.12 -18.30 -9.91
C PHE A 57 -4.54 -19.58 -9.17
N TYR A 58 -4.72 -20.70 -9.85
CA TYR A 58 -5.11 -21.98 -9.21
C TYR A 58 -4.10 -22.43 -8.14
N THR A 59 -2.81 -22.30 -8.43
CA THR A 59 -1.75 -22.68 -7.48
C THR A 59 -1.69 -21.76 -6.27
N ASP A 60 -2.11 -20.52 -6.40
CA ASP A 60 -2.12 -19.55 -5.29
C ASP A 60 -3.21 -19.90 -4.29
N GLU A 61 -4.43 -20.22 -4.73
CA GLU A 61 -5.50 -20.71 -3.87
C GLU A 61 -5.14 -22.03 -3.16
N GLN A 62 -4.41 -22.91 -3.84
CA GLN A 62 -3.93 -24.17 -3.25
C GLN A 62 -2.70 -23.99 -2.35
N GLY A 63 -2.17 -22.79 -2.21
CA GLY A 63 -0.92 -22.53 -1.49
C GLY A 63 0.30 -23.22 -2.11
N GLN A 64 0.26 -23.55 -3.41
CA GLN A 64 1.26 -24.36 -4.11
C GLN A 64 2.12 -23.57 -5.11
N GLY A 65 1.92 -22.28 -5.27
CA GLY A 65 2.61 -21.43 -6.22
C GLY A 65 4.12 -21.25 -5.99
N ARG A 66 4.82 -22.29 -5.65
CA ARG A 66 6.14 -22.26 -5.04
C ARG A 66 7.24 -21.69 -5.91
N THR A 67 7.44 -22.22 -7.11
CA THR A 67 8.65 -21.91 -7.89
C THR A 67 8.45 -20.73 -8.83
N GLY A 68 7.40 -20.78 -9.65
CA GLY A 68 7.13 -19.72 -10.62
C GLY A 68 6.73 -18.42 -9.94
N ARG A 69 5.87 -18.51 -8.92
CA ARG A 69 5.31 -17.34 -8.23
C ARG A 69 6.34 -16.62 -7.36
N THR A 70 7.10 -17.38 -6.57
CA THR A 70 8.20 -16.79 -5.76
C THR A 70 9.28 -16.18 -6.65
N GLY A 71 9.61 -16.82 -7.77
CA GLY A 71 10.56 -16.27 -8.73
C GLY A 71 10.07 -14.98 -9.37
N TYR A 72 8.80 -14.90 -9.76
CA TYR A 72 8.21 -13.69 -10.30
C TYR A 72 8.22 -12.52 -9.31
N ILE A 73 7.77 -12.74 -8.06
CA ILE A 73 7.76 -11.73 -7.01
C ILE A 73 9.18 -11.22 -6.74
N TRP A 74 10.16 -12.13 -6.65
CA TRP A 74 11.57 -11.79 -6.48
C TRP A 74 12.08 -10.91 -7.63
N TYR A 75 11.87 -11.34 -8.87
CA TYR A 75 12.25 -10.59 -10.04
C TYR A 75 11.60 -9.21 -10.09
N TYR A 76 10.31 -9.13 -9.79
CA TYR A 76 9.55 -7.88 -9.76
C TYR A 76 10.17 -6.86 -8.80
N TYR A 77 10.43 -7.23 -7.55
CA TYR A 77 10.99 -6.32 -6.57
C TYR A 77 12.46 -5.98 -6.83
N TYR A 78 13.29 -6.95 -7.18
CA TYR A 78 14.73 -6.69 -7.41
C TYR A 78 15.00 -5.93 -8.70
N SER A 79 14.20 -6.10 -9.75
CA SER A 79 14.30 -5.28 -10.96
C SER A 79 13.94 -3.82 -10.67
N MET A 80 12.90 -3.58 -9.88
CA MET A 80 12.51 -2.24 -9.43
C MET A 80 13.58 -1.64 -8.52
N LEU A 81 14.13 -2.41 -7.59
CA LEU A 81 15.20 -2.00 -6.68
C LEU A 81 16.45 -1.52 -7.42
N HIS A 82 16.86 -2.21 -8.49
CA HIS A 82 17.99 -1.80 -9.31
C HIS A 82 17.78 -0.38 -9.87
N ASN A 83 16.61 -0.10 -10.43
CA ASN A 83 16.29 1.23 -10.96
C ASN A 83 16.19 2.30 -9.85
N VAL A 84 15.61 1.95 -8.71
CA VAL A 84 15.55 2.85 -7.54
C VAL A 84 16.95 3.22 -7.05
N ASN A 85 17.83 2.24 -6.90
CA ASN A 85 19.23 2.50 -6.51
C ASN A 85 19.97 3.34 -7.55
N ALA A 86 19.70 3.17 -8.85
CA ALA A 86 20.28 4.02 -9.90
C ALA A 86 19.83 5.49 -9.75
N VAL A 87 18.56 5.74 -9.40
CA VAL A 87 18.06 7.09 -9.11
C VAL A 87 18.75 7.68 -7.88
N LEU A 88 18.87 6.91 -6.79
CA LEU A 88 19.56 7.35 -5.57
C LEU A 88 21.02 7.71 -5.85
N TYR A 89 21.71 6.89 -6.65
CA TYR A 89 23.10 7.14 -7.06
C TYR A 89 23.21 8.42 -7.90
N ALA A 90 22.36 8.59 -8.90
CA ALA A 90 22.36 9.77 -9.77
C ALA A 90 22.01 11.06 -8.98
N ALA A 91 21.02 11.02 -8.10
CA ALA A 91 20.64 12.15 -7.26
C ALA A 91 21.78 12.63 -6.36
N GLN A 92 22.66 11.73 -5.93
CA GLN A 92 23.85 12.03 -5.14
C GLN A 92 25.06 12.47 -5.99
N GLY A 93 24.89 12.68 -7.30
CA GLY A 93 25.94 13.10 -8.23
C GLY A 93 26.73 11.94 -8.85
N GLY A 94 26.28 10.69 -8.71
CA GLY A 94 26.90 9.51 -9.29
C GLY A 94 28.37 9.36 -8.88
N ALA A 95 29.23 9.10 -9.83
CA ALA A 95 30.69 9.01 -9.60
C ALA A 95 31.37 10.36 -9.37
N SER A 96 30.64 11.49 -9.57
CA SER A 96 31.20 12.82 -9.36
C SER A 96 31.39 13.13 -7.89
N ALA A 97 32.59 13.55 -7.51
CA ALA A 97 32.87 14.00 -6.14
C ALA A 97 32.47 15.46 -5.89
N SER A 98 31.69 16.09 -6.78
CA SER A 98 31.33 17.50 -6.67
C SER A 98 30.66 17.80 -5.33
N ALA A 99 31.21 18.77 -4.60
CA ALA A 99 30.62 19.30 -3.38
C ALA A 99 29.32 20.11 -3.63
N ASP A 100 29.05 20.47 -4.87
CA ASP A 100 27.92 21.32 -5.24
C ASP A 100 26.61 20.54 -5.39
N ASN A 101 26.63 19.20 -5.20
CA ASN A 101 25.42 18.38 -5.26
C ASN A 101 24.51 18.65 -4.05
N VAL A 102 23.23 18.87 -4.30
CA VAL A 102 22.26 19.23 -3.26
C VAL A 102 22.16 18.20 -2.13
N ILE A 103 22.18 16.90 -2.46
CA ILE A 103 22.09 15.84 -1.44
C ILE A 103 23.36 15.81 -0.57
N LYS A 104 24.53 16.03 -1.18
CA LYS A 104 25.80 16.16 -0.44
C LYS A 104 25.83 17.42 0.44
N ARG A 105 25.27 18.53 -0.03
CA ARG A 105 25.16 19.76 0.77
C ARG A 105 24.22 19.56 1.95
N ILE A 106 23.09 18.84 1.75
CA ILE A 106 22.18 18.50 2.84
C ILE A 106 22.89 17.60 3.87
N ALA A 107 23.67 16.63 3.42
CA ALA A 107 24.44 15.78 4.33
C ALA A 107 25.50 16.59 5.15
N ALA A 108 26.04 17.66 4.56
CA ALA A 108 27.04 18.52 5.22
C ALA A 108 26.44 19.59 6.13
N TYR A 109 25.34 20.21 5.72
CA TYR A 109 24.76 21.39 6.38
C TYR A 109 23.38 21.14 7.02
N GLY A 110 22.80 19.97 6.84
CA GLY A 110 21.45 19.61 7.30
C GLY A 110 20.35 20.00 6.32
N LEU A 111 19.17 19.44 6.56
CA LEU A 111 17.96 19.77 5.81
C LEU A 111 17.56 21.23 6.04
N PRO A 112 16.96 21.90 5.05
CA PRO A 112 16.41 23.23 5.26
C PRO A 112 15.37 23.22 6.39
N ASN A 113 15.48 24.19 7.25
CA ASN A 113 14.57 24.41 8.37
C ASN A 113 13.81 25.74 8.25
N ASN A 114 13.97 26.41 7.12
CA ASN A 114 13.27 27.65 6.79
C ASN A 114 13.01 27.73 5.28
N VAL A 115 11.94 28.39 4.91
CA VAL A 115 11.56 28.65 3.52
C VAL A 115 11.16 30.10 3.36
N ASN A 116 11.54 30.73 2.26
CA ASN A 116 11.14 32.06 1.89
C ASN A 116 10.50 32.04 0.49
N THR A 117 9.25 32.47 0.41
CA THR A 117 8.51 32.59 -0.84
C THR A 117 8.38 34.08 -1.17
N LYS A 118 8.97 34.53 -2.26
CA LYS A 118 8.91 35.90 -2.74
C LYS A 118 8.42 35.92 -4.19
N GLY A 119 7.14 36.21 -4.37
CA GLY A 119 6.46 36.05 -5.67
C GLY A 119 6.43 34.56 -6.03
N ASP A 120 6.83 34.25 -7.26
CA ASP A 120 6.89 32.87 -7.76
C ASP A 120 8.22 32.15 -7.41
N ASN A 121 9.13 32.81 -6.68
CA ASN A 121 10.41 32.22 -6.30
C ASN A 121 10.35 31.65 -4.89
N VAL A 122 10.69 30.37 -4.77
CA VAL A 122 10.85 29.68 -3.49
C VAL A 122 12.33 29.38 -3.25
N VAL A 123 12.80 29.72 -2.05
CA VAL A 123 14.17 29.43 -1.62
C VAL A 123 14.12 28.81 -0.23
N TYR A 124 14.81 27.72 -0.06
CA TYR A 124 14.91 26.98 1.18
C TYR A 124 16.27 27.27 1.84
N TYR A 125 16.27 27.44 3.15
CA TYR A 125 17.46 27.78 3.92
C TYR A 125 17.69 26.80 5.06
N THR A 126 18.95 26.44 5.29
CA THR A 126 19.40 25.87 6.55
C THR A 126 19.97 26.99 7.41
N ILE A 127 19.37 27.21 8.56
CA ILE A 127 19.76 28.26 9.52
C ILE A 127 20.31 27.56 10.76
N ASP A 128 21.46 28.01 11.26
CA ASP A 128 22.07 27.49 12.47
C ASP A 128 21.39 27.99 13.75
N ALA A 129 21.90 27.55 14.91
CA ALA A 129 21.31 27.87 16.22
C ALA A 129 21.38 29.37 16.59
N VAL A 130 22.23 30.16 15.92
CA VAL A 130 22.38 31.61 16.16
C VAL A 130 21.63 32.43 15.12
N GLY A 131 21.01 31.79 14.11
CA GLY A 131 20.18 32.45 13.11
C GLY A 131 20.91 32.76 11.80
N ASP A 132 22.15 32.30 11.64
CA ASP A 132 22.91 32.53 10.41
C ASP A 132 22.54 31.48 9.34
N THR A 133 22.36 31.94 8.09
CA THR A 133 22.13 31.06 6.95
C THR A 133 23.42 30.38 6.56
N ILE A 134 23.45 29.04 6.71
CA ILE A 134 24.63 28.20 6.39
C ILE A 134 24.50 27.48 5.04
N ALA A 135 23.29 27.31 4.52
CA ALA A 135 23.03 26.78 3.18
C ALA A 135 21.71 27.35 2.63
N SER A 136 21.61 27.43 1.31
CA SER A 136 20.39 27.75 0.59
C SER A 136 20.21 26.82 -0.60
N TYR A 137 18.93 26.52 -0.95
CA TYR A 137 18.57 25.65 -2.05
C TYR A 137 17.46 26.31 -2.86
N THR A 138 17.60 26.26 -4.18
CA THR A 138 16.59 26.74 -5.14
C THR A 138 15.43 25.75 -5.28
N GLU A 139 14.36 26.18 -5.94
CA GLU A 139 13.22 25.33 -6.28
C GLU A 139 13.64 24.10 -7.08
N VAL A 140 14.49 24.24 -8.10
CA VAL A 140 15.00 23.12 -8.92
C VAL A 140 15.81 22.13 -8.07
N GLU A 141 16.58 22.62 -7.11
CA GLU A 141 17.30 21.74 -6.18
C GLU A 141 16.35 21.03 -5.21
N ALA A 142 15.27 21.68 -4.84
CA ALA A 142 14.19 21.05 -4.05
C ALA A 142 13.48 19.95 -4.82
N GLU A 143 13.30 20.11 -6.14
CA GLU A 143 12.77 19.04 -7.01
C GLU A 143 13.70 17.82 -7.06
N VAL A 144 15.03 18.02 -7.15
CA VAL A 144 16.02 16.94 -7.05
C VAL A 144 15.91 16.22 -5.70
N ALA A 145 15.79 16.99 -4.61
CA ALA A 145 15.62 16.44 -3.26
C ALA A 145 14.30 15.67 -3.12
N ASN A 146 13.23 16.13 -3.75
CA ASN A 146 11.94 15.44 -3.79
C ASN A 146 12.03 14.10 -4.55
N CYS A 147 12.69 14.06 -5.71
CA CYS A 147 12.93 12.81 -6.44
C CYS A 147 13.77 11.82 -5.62
N TYR A 148 14.76 12.33 -4.87
CA TYR A 148 15.54 11.51 -3.94
C TYR A 148 14.66 10.91 -2.84
N ALA A 149 13.77 11.70 -2.26
CA ALA A 149 12.80 11.23 -1.26
C ALA A 149 11.82 10.19 -1.84
N GLN A 150 11.35 10.38 -3.07
CA GLN A 150 10.52 9.40 -3.77
C GLN A 150 11.26 8.06 -3.95
N ALA A 151 12.54 8.10 -4.36
CA ALA A 151 13.35 6.90 -4.53
C ALA A 151 13.61 6.19 -3.19
N LEU A 152 13.90 6.92 -2.12
CA LEU A 152 13.97 6.37 -0.76
C LEU A 152 12.65 5.69 -0.35
N THR A 153 11.53 6.32 -0.63
CA THR A 153 10.20 5.75 -0.35
C THR A 153 9.99 4.43 -1.09
N MET A 154 10.36 4.37 -2.37
CA MET A 154 10.23 3.15 -3.17
C MET A 154 11.18 2.04 -2.70
N ARG A 155 12.39 2.37 -2.23
CA ARG A 155 13.30 1.36 -1.65
C ARG A 155 12.73 0.80 -0.34
N GLY A 156 12.22 1.66 0.53
CA GLY A 156 11.52 1.24 1.73
C GLY A 156 10.28 0.38 1.44
N TYR A 157 9.51 0.73 0.42
CA TYR A 157 8.39 -0.07 -0.07
C TYR A 157 8.85 -1.48 -0.51
N ILE A 158 9.88 -1.56 -1.32
CA ILE A 158 10.39 -2.84 -1.85
C ILE A 158 10.85 -3.74 -0.70
N TYR A 159 11.72 -3.24 0.17
CA TYR A 159 12.26 -4.05 1.27
C TYR A 159 11.22 -4.43 2.32
N SER A 160 10.26 -3.55 2.62
CA SER A 160 9.16 -3.90 3.52
C SER A 160 8.28 -5.02 2.96
N ASN A 161 8.00 -5.01 1.65
CA ASN A 161 7.26 -6.09 1.01
C ASN A 161 8.05 -7.40 0.94
N LEU A 162 9.35 -7.34 0.67
CA LEU A 162 10.21 -8.53 0.70
C LEU A 162 10.25 -9.16 2.10
N LEU A 163 10.35 -8.36 3.16
CA LEU A 163 10.24 -8.84 4.54
C LEU A 163 8.89 -9.54 4.79
N MET A 164 7.79 -8.92 4.38
CA MET A 164 6.45 -9.47 4.58
C MET A 164 6.18 -10.75 3.78
N LEU A 165 6.83 -10.93 2.62
CA LEU A 165 6.55 -12.06 1.72
C LEU A 165 7.52 -13.22 1.89
N TYR A 166 8.78 -12.96 2.27
CA TYR A 166 9.84 -13.98 2.33
C TYR A 166 10.33 -14.31 3.73
N CYS A 167 9.94 -13.55 4.76
CA CYS A 167 10.36 -13.78 6.13
C CYS A 167 9.21 -14.25 7.01
N GLU A 168 9.53 -14.99 8.08
CA GLU A 168 8.54 -15.42 9.06
C GLU A 168 8.07 -14.27 9.96
N VAL A 169 6.76 -14.15 10.12
CA VAL A 169 6.13 -13.17 11.03
C VAL A 169 6.12 -13.66 12.49
N SER A 170 6.23 -14.99 12.68
CA SER A 170 6.15 -15.61 14.00
C SER A 170 7.44 -15.52 14.82
N GLN A 171 8.53 -15.04 14.23
CA GLN A 171 9.82 -14.92 14.92
C GLN A 171 9.79 -13.84 15.99
N ASP A 172 10.53 -14.08 17.05
CA ASP A 172 10.73 -13.07 18.08
C ASP A 172 11.62 -11.93 17.56
N VAL A 173 11.33 -10.69 17.93
CA VAL A 173 12.14 -9.53 17.53
C VAL A 173 13.61 -9.68 17.95
N SER A 174 13.87 -10.40 19.04
CA SER A 174 15.24 -10.71 19.48
C SER A 174 16.00 -11.58 18.48
N ASP A 175 15.31 -12.41 17.71
CA ASP A 175 15.91 -13.31 16.72
C ASP A 175 16.25 -12.60 15.41
N PHE A 176 15.69 -11.42 15.15
CA PHE A 176 15.95 -10.65 13.94
C PHE A 176 17.42 -10.31 13.71
N ASN A 177 18.25 -10.32 14.75
CA ASN A 177 19.68 -10.09 14.65
C ASN A 177 20.46 -11.29 14.08
N THR A 178 19.89 -12.48 14.12
CA THR A 178 20.52 -13.72 13.67
C THR A 178 19.79 -14.34 12.49
N GLU A 179 18.49 -14.09 12.35
CA GLU A 179 17.70 -14.63 11.25
C GLU A 179 18.05 -13.96 9.93
N LEU A 180 18.48 -14.79 8.98
CA LEU A 180 18.84 -14.35 7.64
C LEU A 180 17.58 -14.17 6.78
N SER A 181 17.58 -13.15 5.96
CA SER A 181 16.48 -12.79 5.06
C SER A 181 16.89 -12.95 3.59
N PHE A 182 17.35 -11.89 2.98
CA PHE A 182 17.70 -11.80 1.56
C PHE A 182 18.87 -10.81 1.37
N PRO A 183 19.50 -10.77 0.16
CA PRO A 183 20.58 -9.83 -0.11
C PRO A 183 20.09 -8.37 -0.05
N LEU A 184 20.87 -7.52 0.62
CA LEU A 184 20.58 -6.09 0.73
C LEU A 184 21.47 -5.31 -0.25
N TYR A 185 20.84 -4.69 -1.24
CA TYR A 185 21.49 -3.83 -2.22
C TYR A 185 21.17 -2.37 -1.96
N ASN A 186 22.18 -1.52 -2.13
CA ASN A 186 22.06 -0.08 -2.12
C ASN A 186 22.74 0.53 -3.36
N GLU A 187 22.72 1.84 -3.46
CA GLU A 187 23.26 2.58 -4.60
C GLU A 187 24.77 2.46 -4.79
N PHE A 188 25.49 1.91 -3.81
CA PHE A 188 26.96 1.79 -3.86
C PHE A 188 27.45 0.34 -4.02
N ASN A 189 26.56 -0.64 -3.94
CA ASN A 189 26.97 -2.06 -3.99
C ASN A 189 26.20 -2.90 -5.03
N MET A 190 25.47 -2.26 -5.95
CA MET A 190 24.61 -2.93 -6.95
C MET A 190 25.38 -3.89 -7.88
N GLU A 191 26.65 -3.61 -8.13
CA GLU A 191 27.44 -4.32 -9.15
C GLU A 191 28.04 -5.65 -8.65
N ALA A 192 27.93 -5.93 -7.38
CA ALA A 192 28.51 -7.13 -6.77
C ALA A 192 27.46 -7.93 -5.99
N ALA A 193 27.56 -9.26 -6.08
CA ALA A 193 26.69 -10.15 -5.30
C ALA A 193 26.83 -9.87 -3.79
N GLN A 194 25.71 -9.72 -3.14
CA GLN A 194 25.65 -9.45 -1.70
C GLN A 194 25.27 -10.71 -0.92
N PRO A 195 25.81 -10.91 0.28
CA PRO A 195 25.37 -11.98 1.17
C PRO A 195 23.94 -11.73 1.66
N LEU A 196 23.32 -12.76 2.21
CA LEU A 196 22.05 -12.62 2.91
C LEU A 196 22.24 -11.68 4.11
N ALA A 197 21.37 -10.69 4.22
CA ALA A 197 21.33 -9.79 5.37
C ALA A 197 20.47 -10.37 6.50
N THR A 198 20.71 -9.95 7.73
CA THR A 198 19.80 -10.27 8.82
C THR A 198 18.50 -9.48 8.69
N MET A 199 17.40 -10.01 9.23
CA MET A 199 16.12 -9.29 9.24
C MET A 199 16.26 -7.92 9.91
N SER A 200 17.01 -7.84 11.02
CA SER A 200 17.30 -6.58 11.72
C SER A 200 17.95 -5.54 10.81
N THR A 201 18.93 -5.96 9.99
CA THR A 201 19.60 -5.06 9.05
C THR A 201 18.63 -4.53 7.99
N VAL A 202 17.73 -5.39 7.47
CA VAL A 202 16.76 -4.96 6.48
C VAL A 202 15.69 -4.05 7.08
N TYR A 203 15.17 -4.34 8.28
CA TYR A 203 14.28 -3.42 8.98
C TYR A 203 14.92 -2.06 9.23
N ALA A 204 16.19 -2.03 9.65
CA ALA A 204 16.93 -0.78 9.82
C ALA A 204 17.02 0.03 8.50
N GLN A 205 17.23 -0.64 7.37
CA GLN A 205 17.23 0.02 6.06
C GLN A 205 15.86 0.59 5.71
N VAL A 206 14.78 -0.16 5.92
CA VAL A 206 13.40 0.30 5.69
C VAL A 206 13.10 1.53 6.54
N GLU A 207 13.40 1.46 7.83
CA GLU A 207 13.17 2.56 8.78
C GLU A 207 13.98 3.80 8.40
N SER A 208 15.25 3.64 8.03
CA SER A 208 16.11 4.72 7.60
C SER A 208 15.61 5.36 6.30
N ASP A 209 15.31 4.57 5.30
CA ASP A 209 14.86 5.08 4.00
C ASP A 209 13.56 5.88 4.14
N LEU A 210 12.57 5.35 4.86
CA LEU A 210 11.26 5.98 4.98
C LEU A 210 11.26 7.18 5.92
N THR A 211 12.03 7.16 7.01
CA THR A 211 12.16 8.33 7.88
C THR A 211 12.91 9.45 7.18
N ASN A 212 13.99 9.15 6.47
CA ASN A 212 14.68 10.15 5.67
C ASN A 212 13.79 10.71 4.55
N ALA A 213 13.02 9.88 3.85
CA ALA A 213 12.07 10.35 2.85
C ALA A 213 11.06 11.34 3.46
N ILE A 214 10.48 11.02 4.62
CA ILE A 214 9.55 11.88 5.34
C ILE A 214 10.21 13.21 5.70
N ASP A 215 11.46 13.18 6.18
CA ASP A 215 12.21 14.39 6.53
C ASP A 215 12.48 15.28 5.32
N TYR A 216 12.87 14.70 4.18
CA TYR A 216 13.05 15.43 2.92
C TYR A 216 11.73 16.04 2.42
N PHE A 217 10.64 15.26 2.36
CA PHE A 217 9.32 15.78 1.99
C PHE A 217 8.84 16.91 2.91
N THR A 218 9.16 16.83 4.19
CA THR A 218 8.80 17.86 5.16
C THR A 218 9.61 19.14 4.97
N ALA A 219 10.93 18.99 4.78
CA ALA A 219 11.84 20.13 4.62
C ALA A 219 11.61 20.88 3.32
N PHE A 220 11.19 20.20 2.26
CA PHE A 220 10.88 20.78 0.95
C PHE A 220 9.37 20.76 0.65
N SER A 221 8.56 21.14 1.61
CA SER A 221 7.10 21.00 1.60
C SER A 221 6.37 21.77 0.49
N GLU A 222 6.99 22.79 -0.11
CA GLU A 222 6.41 23.52 -1.24
C GLU A 222 6.48 22.71 -2.57
N VAL A 223 7.34 21.69 -2.64
CA VAL A 223 7.36 20.75 -3.76
C VAL A 223 6.29 19.68 -3.52
N THR A 224 5.14 19.88 -4.14
CA THR A 224 4.01 18.96 -4.03
C THR A 224 3.88 18.08 -5.27
N ARG A 225 3.39 16.85 -5.09
CA ARG A 225 3.09 15.98 -6.23
C ARG A 225 1.89 16.52 -7.02
N SER A 226 1.93 16.36 -8.34
CA SER A 226 0.85 16.78 -9.23
C SER A 226 -0.35 15.81 -9.24
N SER A 227 -0.14 14.58 -8.81
CA SER A 227 -1.17 13.54 -8.82
C SER A 227 -0.88 12.42 -7.81
N LYS A 228 -1.88 11.55 -7.61
CA LYS A 228 -1.75 10.35 -6.77
C LYS A 228 -0.96 9.20 -7.43
N LEU A 229 -0.35 9.44 -8.58
CA LEU A 229 0.46 8.44 -9.31
C LEU A 229 1.88 8.33 -8.74
N SER A 230 2.38 9.37 -8.12
CA SER A 230 3.67 9.39 -7.44
C SER A 230 3.52 9.30 -5.92
N VAL A 231 4.59 8.92 -5.25
CA VAL A 231 4.62 8.87 -3.79
C VAL A 231 4.95 10.24 -3.19
N ASP A 232 4.48 10.46 -1.98
CA ASP A 232 4.74 11.65 -1.17
C ASP A 232 4.94 11.27 0.30
N LYS A 233 4.96 12.26 1.18
CA LYS A 233 5.07 12.07 2.64
C LYS A 233 3.99 11.13 3.19
N SER A 234 2.76 11.23 2.71
CA SER A 234 1.65 10.41 3.21
C SER A 234 1.83 8.93 2.85
N VAL A 235 2.32 8.65 1.64
CA VAL A 235 2.65 7.29 1.19
C VAL A 235 3.83 6.73 1.98
N ALA A 236 4.90 7.50 2.14
CA ALA A 236 6.07 7.07 2.91
C ALA A 236 5.70 6.74 4.37
N ALA A 237 4.92 7.60 5.01
CA ALA A 237 4.42 7.38 6.37
C ALA A 237 3.51 6.14 6.46
N GLY A 238 2.63 5.94 5.48
CA GLY A 238 1.74 4.76 5.43
C GLY A 238 2.50 3.44 5.27
N ILE A 239 3.51 3.41 4.40
CA ILE A 239 4.38 2.23 4.23
C ILE A 239 5.15 1.93 5.52
N LEU A 240 5.71 2.96 6.15
CA LEU A 240 6.46 2.82 7.39
C LEU A 240 5.57 2.34 8.54
N ALA A 241 4.35 2.88 8.65
CA ALA A 241 3.37 2.44 9.63
C ALA A 241 3.02 0.96 9.47
N TYR A 242 2.78 0.52 8.24
CA TYR A 242 2.45 -0.88 7.95
C TYR A 242 3.65 -1.81 8.19
N SER A 243 4.87 -1.36 7.88
CA SER A 243 6.10 -2.11 8.19
C SER A 243 6.25 -2.32 9.71
N TYR A 244 6.06 -1.29 10.51
CA TYR A 244 6.10 -1.40 11.97
C TYR A 244 4.99 -2.30 12.53
N LEU A 245 3.77 -2.23 11.97
CA LEU A 245 2.67 -3.09 12.39
C LEU A 245 3.00 -4.57 12.16
N ASN A 246 3.58 -4.90 11.01
CA ASN A 246 3.97 -6.27 10.65
C ASN A 246 5.27 -6.73 11.33
N LYS A 247 6.09 -5.82 11.86
CA LYS A 247 7.24 -6.12 12.70
C LYS A 247 6.82 -6.62 14.08
N GLY A 248 5.65 -6.22 14.55
CA GLY A 248 5.05 -6.71 15.77
C GLY A 248 4.69 -8.20 15.68
N LYS A 249 4.67 -8.89 16.81
CA LYS A 249 4.30 -10.30 16.92
C LYS A 249 3.00 -10.45 17.71
N PRO A 250 2.05 -11.26 17.25
CA PRO A 250 0.91 -11.63 18.08
C PRO A 250 1.36 -12.15 19.45
N ASN A 251 0.75 -11.64 20.52
CA ASN A 251 1.14 -11.96 21.90
C ASN A 251 2.61 -11.63 22.28
N GLY A 252 3.31 -10.85 21.46
CA GLY A 252 4.64 -10.34 21.81
C GLY A 252 4.56 -9.34 22.97
N HIS A 253 5.47 -9.46 23.91
CA HIS A 253 5.56 -8.61 25.10
C HIS A 253 6.95 -7.97 25.22
N GLY A 254 6.98 -6.78 25.81
CA GLY A 254 8.21 -6.05 26.09
C GLY A 254 8.40 -4.80 25.22
N ASP A 255 9.45 -4.07 25.52
CA ASP A 255 9.69 -2.73 24.98
C ASP A 255 9.80 -2.68 23.46
N ALA A 256 10.39 -3.69 22.83
CA ALA A 256 10.56 -3.75 21.39
C ALA A 256 9.21 -3.82 20.64
N TYR A 257 8.25 -4.58 21.16
CA TYR A 257 6.90 -4.67 20.57
C TYR A 257 6.09 -3.40 20.82
N THR A 258 6.16 -2.88 22.06
CA THR A 258 5.55 -1.61 22.41
C THR A 258 6.06 -0.49 21.51
N GLN A 259 7.36 -0.44 21.25
CA GLN A 259 7.95 0.56 20.36
C GLN A 259 7.49 0.39 18.91
N ALA A 260 7.40 -0.85 18.40
CA ALA A 260 6.91 -1.12 17.05
C ALA A 260 5.45 -0.64 16.88
N TYR A 261 4.57 -0.96 17.83
CA TYR A 261 3.17 -0.51 17.77
C TYR A 261 3.02 1.00 17.99
N THR A 262 3.82 1.61 18.85
CA THR A 262 3.87 3.07 19.03
C THR A 262 4.24 3.76 17.71
N ASN A 263 5.25 3.25 17.02
CA ASN A 263 5.67 3.77 15.73
C ASN A 263 4.62 3.51 14.64
N ALA A 264 4.00 2.33 14.62
CA ALA A 264 2.91 2.05 13.67
C ALA A 264 1.77 3.06 13.82
N GLN A 265 1.30 3.34 15.03
CA GLN A 265 0.29 4.36 15.30
C GLN A 265 0.76 5.75 14.90
N LYS A 266 1.96 6.15 15.31
CA LYS A 266 2.54 7.47 15.00
C LYS A 266 2.57 7.75 13.50
N TYR A 267 3.10 6.82 12.72
CA TYR A 267 3.24 7.02 11.28
C TYR A 267 1.93 6.84 10.51
N ALA A 268 1.00 6.01 10.99
CA ALA A 268 -0.34 5.96 10.44
C ALA A 268 -1.06 7.30 10.59
N LEU A 269 -1.02 7.91 11.76
CA LEU A 269 -1.60 9.23 12.02
C LEU A 269 -0.88 10.34 11.24
N MET A 270 0.44 10.24 11.09
CA MET A 270 1.20 11.16 10.23
C MET A 270 0.75 11.06 8.78
N GLY A 271 0.56 9.85 8.24
CA GLY A 271 0.04 9.64 6.90
C GLY A 271 -1.35 10.23 6.70
N ILE A 272 -2.25 10.02 7.65
CA ILE A 272 -3.61 10.60 7.65
C ILE A 272 -3.54 12.14 7.64
N SER A 273 -2.70 12.74 8.46
CA SER A 273 -2.59 14.20 8.57
C SER A 273 -1.81 14.85 7.41
N SER A 274 -1.11 14.07 6.60
CA SER A 274 -0.27 14.54 5.49
C SER A 274 -0.93 14.39 4.12
N THR A 275 -2.19 13.99 4.06
CA THR A 275 -2.95 13.80 2.83
C THR A 275 -4.26 14.58 2.86
N ASP A 276 -4.77 14.93 1.70
CA ASP A 276 -6.13 15.43 1.49
C ASP A 276 -7.17 14.32 1.34
N ALA A 277 -6.72 13.05 1.27
CA ALA A 277 -7.61 11.91 1.21
C ALA A 277 -8.45 11.79 2.48
N SER A 278 -9.70 11.38 2.32
CA SER A 278 -10.66 11.18 3.40
C SER A 278 -11.40 9.86 3.21
N ILE A 279 -11.87 9.27 4.30
CA ILE A 279 -12.69 8.06 4.24
C ILE A 279 -13.86 8.28 3.29
N LEU A 280 -14.07 7.34 2.36
CA LEU A 280 -15.17 7.43 1.41
C LEU A 280 -16.51 7.55 2.15
N PRO A 281 -17.30 8.62 1.92
CA PRO A 281 -18.55 8.83 2.63
C PRO A 281 -19.59 7.75 2.32
N ARG A 282 -20.45 7.46 3.29
CA ARG A 282 -21.55 6.49 3.16
C ARG A 282 -22.37 6.68 1.89
N ARG A 283 -22.71 7.93 1.54
CA ARG A 283 -23.50 8.26 0.36
C ARG A 283 -22.85 7.86 -0.96
N ASP A 284 -21.51 7.83 -0.99
CA ASP A 284 -20.73 7.55 -2.22
C ASP A 284 -20.29 6.08 -2.29
N LEU A 285 -20.51 5.30 -1.24
CA LEU A 285 -19.96 3.96 -1.08
C LEU A 285 -20.36 2.98 -2.19
N LEU A 286 -21.58 3.07 -2.68
CA LEU A 286 -22.11 2.22 -3.75
C LEU A 286 -22.25 2.95 -5.09
N GLU A 287 -21.94 4.25 -5.10
CA GLU A 287 -22.12 5.10 -6.29
C GLU A 287 -20.82 5.25 -7.09
N THR A 288 -19.67 5.33 -6.43
CA THR A 288 -18.42 5.69 -7.10
C THR A 288 -17.52 4.50 -7.42
N GLY A 289 -17.53 3.44 -6.63
CA GLY A 289 -16.58 2.33 -6.74
C GLY A 289 -15.12 2.73 -6.44
N PHE A 290 -14.25 1.74 -6.24
CA PHE A 290 -12.81 1.95 -6.06
C PHE A 290 -12.06 1.61 -7.36
N ASN A 291 -12.30 2.37 -8.41
CA ASN A 291 -11.79 2.14 -9.76
C ASN A 291 -11.34 3.42 -10.48
N ASN A 292 -11.17 4.51 -9.74
CA ASN A 292 -10.72 5.78 -10.29
C ASN A 292 -9.75 6.47 -9.33
N VAL A 293 -8.62 6.93 -9.83
CA VAL A 293 -7.55 7.58 -9.06
C VAL A 293 -8.02 8.87 -8.36
N ASN A 294 -9.09 9.49 -8.88
CA ASN A 294 -9.71 10.67 -8.26
C ASN A 294 -10.63 10.33 -7.09
N ASN A 295 -10.84 9.05 -6.75
CA ASN A 295 -11.58 8.66 -5.55
C ASN A 295 -10.99 9.35 -4.32
N THR A 296 -11.85 9.94 -3.49
CA THR A 296 -11.44 10.79 -2.36
C THR A 296 -10.66 10.04 -1.28
N SER A 297 -10.80 8.72 -1.21
CA SER A 297 -10.09 7.91 -0.21
C SER A 297 -8.70 7.43 -0.66
N TRP A 298 -8.38 7.57 -1.94
CA TRP A 298 -7.09 7.12 -2.45
C TRP A 298 -5.96 8.05 -2.08
N ILE A 299 -4.87 7.49 -1.60
CA ILE A 299 -3.59 8.17 -1.36
C ILE A 299 -2.63 7.91 -2.52
N TRP A 300 -2.63 6.71 -3.07
CA TRP A 300 -1.72 6.29 -4.14
C TRP A 300 -2.39 5.26 -5.04
N GLY A 301 -2.16 5.39 -6.34
CA GLY A 301 -2.74 4.48 -7.33
C GLY A 301 -2.12 4.62 -8.71
N GLN A 302 -2.70 3.91 -9.65
CA GLN A 302 -2.36 3.95 -11.07
C GLN A 302 -3.56 4.45 -11.86
N ASP A 303 -3.34 5.44 -12.72
CA ASP A 303 -4.26 5.86 -13.77
C ASP A 303 -4.04 4.95 -14.99
N VAL A 304 -5.04 4.17 -15.35
CA VAL A 304 -4.98 3.23 -16.46
C VAL A 304 -5.47 3.92 -17.73
N THR A 305 -4.59 4.02 -18.71
CA THR A 305 -4.89 4.54 -20.04
C THR A 305 -4.97 3.41 -21.06
N VAL A 306 -5.39 3.71 -22.29
CA VAL A 306 -5.43 2.74 -23.40
C VAL A 306 -4.04 2.14 -23.64
N GLU A 307 -2.99 2.94 -23.49
CA GLU A 307 -1.59 2.52 -23.68
C GLU A 307 -1.08 1.63 -22.55
N THR A 308 -1.59 1.79 -21.33
CA THR A 308 -1.15 1.06 -20.15
C THR A 308 -2.10 -0.06 -19.73
N ALA A 309 -3.24 -0.20 -20.40
CA ALA A 309 -4.22 -1.23 -20.11
C ALA A 309 -3.66 -2.63 -20.41
N GLY A 310 -3.65 -3.49 -19.40
CA GLY A 310 -3.20 -4.88 -19.54
C GLY A 310 -4.23 -5.82 -20.18
N GLY A 311 -5.44 -5.33 -20.48
CA GLY A 311 -6.52 -6.15 -20.98
C GLY A 311 -6.87 -7.29 -20.01
N LEU A 312 -6.89 -8.52 -20.51
CA LEU A 312 -7.11 -9.72 -19.68
C LEU A 312 -6.00 -9.94 -18.63
N ALA A 313 -4.79 -9.45 -18.91
CA ALA A 313 -3.65 -9.49 -17.98
C ALA A 313 -3.67 -8.27 -17.04
N SER A 314 -4.74 -8.10 -16.29
CA SER A 314 -4.94 -7.03 -15.32
C SER A 314 -5.88 -7.48 -14.20
N PHE A 315 -5.95 -6.72 -13.13
CA PHE A 315 -6.88 -6.99 -12.04
C PHE A 315 -8.33 -7.08 -12.55
N PHE A 316 -8.79 -6.07 -13.29
CA PHE A 316 -10.14 -6.06 -13.84
C PHE A 316 -10.34 -7.12 -14.92
N GLY A 317 -9.31 -7.47 -15.68
CA GLY A 317 -9.34 -8.61 -16.60
C GLY A 317 -9.57 -9.95 -15.91
N GLN A 318 -9.29 -10.04 -14.61
CA GLN A 318 -9.48 -11.25 -13.81
C GLN A 318 -10.79 -11.26 -13.02
N VAL A 319 -11.29 -10.10 -12.55
CA VAL A 319 -12.40 -10.06 -11.58
C VAL A 319 -13.69 -9.45 -12.10
N ASP A 320 -13.65 -8.77 -13.25
CA ASP A 320 -14.80 -8.06 -13.79
C ASP A 320 -15.92 -9.01 -14.26
N ILE A 321 -17.13 -8.80 -13.75
CA ILE A 321 -18.33 -9.56 -14.13
C ILE A 321 -19.25 -8.76 -15.09
N HIS A 322 -18.93 -7.49 -15.39
CA HIS A 322 -19.79 -6.59 -16.16
C HIS A 322 -19.38 -6.46 -17.63
N SER A 323 -18.09 -6.68 -17.94
CA SER A 323 -17.56 -6.65 -19.29
C SER A 323 -16.64 -7.85 -19.56
N TYR A 324 -16.23 -8.04 -20.79
CA TYR A 324 -15.44 -9.22 -21.19
C TYR A 324 -14.14 -9.33 -20.37
N SER A 325 -14.04 -10.42 -19.62
CA SER A 325 -12.92 -10.76 -18.74
C SER A 325 -12.88 -12.27 -18.49
N TYR A 326 -11.94 -12.75 -17.71
CA TYR A 326 -11.93 -14.13 -17.23
C TYR A 326 -13.14 -14.42 -16.32
N ALA A 327 -13.49 -13.51 -15.41
CA ALA A 327 -14.66 -13.67 -14.55
C ALA A 327 -15.97 -13.68 -15.36
N TRP A 328 -16.12 -12.80 -16.34
CA TRP A 328 -17.26 -12.78 -17.24
C TRP A 328 -17.40 -14.10 -18.03
N SER A 329 -16.28 -14.73 -18.39
CA SER A 329 -16.23 -16.02 -19.06
C SER A 329 -16.48 -17.21 -18.10
N GLY A 330 -16.73 -16.96 -16.80
CA GLY A 330 -17.05 -17.98 -15.81
C GLY A 330 -15.88 -18.41 -14.91
N ASP A 331 -14.67 -17.88 -15.11
CA ASP A 331 -13.49 -18.11 -14.25
C ASP A 331 -13.43 -17.05 -13.13
N THR A 332 -14.43 -17.10 -12.26
CA THR A 332 -14.72 -16.04 -11.29
C THR A 332 -13.83 -16.11 -10.04
N LYS A 333 -13.49 -14.94 -9.50
CA LYS A 333 -12.82 -14.73 -8.21
C LYS A 333 -13.84 -14.08 -7.28
N ALA A 334 -14.19 -14.77 -6.22
CA ALA A 334 -15.24 -14.37 -5.30
C ALA A 334 -14.69 -14.13 -3.89
N ILE A 335 -15.42 -13.41 -3.06
CA ILE A 335 -15.16 -13.43 -1.61
C ILE A 335 -15.48 -14.82 -1.08
N ASP A 336 -14.70 -15.30 -0.10
CA ASP A 336 -15.00 -16.55 0.60
C ASP A 336 -16.43 -16.55 1.15
N GLU A 337 -17.13 -17.67 0.99
CA GLU A 337 -18.52 -17.79 1.37
C GLU A 337 -18.77 -17.53 2.87
N ASN A 338 -17.86 -18.02 3.74
CA ASN A 338 -18.01 -17.81 5.17
C ASN A 338 -17.74 -16.35 5.55
N LEU A 339 -16.75 -15.71 4.92
CA LEU A 339 -16.49 -14.31 5.10
C LEU A 339 -17.68 -13.47 4.63
N TYR A 340 -18.27 -13.76 3.46
CA TYR A 340 -19.48 -13.07 2.99
C TYR A 340 -20.64 -13.23 3.98
N LYS A 341 -20.90 -14.45 4.45
CA LYS A 341 -21.96 -14.72 5.42
C LYS A 341 -21.75 -14.06 6.78
N SER A 342 -20.50 -13.78 7.12
CA SER A 342 -20.17 -13.06 8.37
C SER A 342 -20.44 -11.56 8.30
N ILE A 343 -20.65 -11.00 7.09
CA ILE A 343 -20.99 -9.59 6.93
C ILE A 343 -22.42 -9.36 7.44
N PRO A 344 -22.60 -8.60 8.55
CA PRO A 344 -23.94 -8.40 9.11
C PRO A 344 -24.80 -7.52 8.20
N ASP A 345 -26.11 -7.61 8.34
CA ASP A 345 -27.06 -6.89 7.48
C ASP A 345 -26.98 -5.37 7.64
N TYR A 346 -26.51 -4.89 8.78
CA TYR A 346 -26.29 -3.46 8.98
C TYR A 346 -25.02 -2.92 8.25
N ASP A 347 -24.18 -3.79 7.71
CA ASP A 347 -22.96 -3.40 7.01
C ASP A 347 -23.22 -3.29 5.50
N ALA A 348 -23.21 -2.06 4.98
CA ALA A 348 -23.46 -1.78 3.58
C ALA A 348 -22.47 -2.46 2.61
N ARG A 349 -21.28 -2.87 3.08
CA ARG A 349 -20.27 -3.56 2.28
C ARG A 349 -20.71 -4.96 1.84
N LYS A 350 -21.77 -5.51 2.43
CA LYS A 350 -22.42 -6.72 1.91
C LYS A 350 -22.87 -6.55 0.46
N LEU A 351 -23.27 -5.34 0.08
CA LEU A 351 -23.65 -4.97 -1.28
C LEU A 351 -22.46 -4.76 -2.24
N TRP A 352 -21.23 -4.85 -1.74
CA TRP A 352 -20.05 -4.89 -2.59
C TRP A 352 -19.89 -6.20 -3.36
N PHE A 353 -20.61 -7.22 -2.96
CA PHE A 353 -20.53 -8.56 -3.54
C PHE A 353 -21.90 -8.99 -4.05
N ASN A 354 -21.91 -9.71 -5.17
CA ASN A 354 -23.12 -10.23 -5.76
C ASN A 354 -23.69 -11.38 -4.91
N ASP A 355 -24.95 -11.34 -4.57
CA ASP A 355 -25.60 -12.38 -3.76
C ASP A 355 -26.01 -13.63 -4.58
N GLY A 356 -25.88 -13.57 -5.91
CA GLY A 356 -26.25 -14.64 -6.84
C GLY A 356 -27.73 -14.67 -7.19
N SER A 357 -28.54 -13.70 -6.75
CA SER A 357 -29.98 -13.69 -7.01
C SER A 357 -30.32 -13.44 -8.48
N VAL A 358 -29.52 -12.64 -9.18
CA VAL A 358 -29.67 -12.34 -10.61
C VAL A 358 -28.98 -13.37 -11.47
N ASN A 359 -27.74 -13.73 -11.14
CA ASN A 359 -26.97 -14.74 -11.85
C ASN A 359 -26.09 -15.52 -10.85
N SER A 360 -26.41 -16.80 -10.67
CA SER A 360 -25.70 -17.68 -9.74
C SER A 360 -24.24 -17.94 -10.11
N THR A 361 -23.87 -17.76 -11.38
CA THR A 361 -22.47 -17.88 -11.83
C THR A 361 -21.58 -16.85 -11.17
N TYR A 362 -22.12 -15.67 -10.87
CA TYR A 362 -21.37 -14.56 -10.26
C TYR A 362 -21.60 -14.41 -8.75
N LYS A 363 -22.15 -15.44 -8.14
CA LYS A 363 -22.39 -15.42 -6.69
C LYS A 363 -21.11 -15.12 -5.93
N TYR A 364 -21.17 -14.13 -5.03
CA TYR A 364 -20.08 -13.64 -4.19
C TYR A 364 -18.94 -12.94 -4.94
N CYS A 365 -19.04 -12.77 -6.25
CA CYS A 365 -18.07 -11.96 -7.00
C CYS A 365 -18.14 -10.48 -6.60
N PRO A 366 -17.02 -9.74 -6.70
CA PRO A 366 -17.04 -8.30 -6.47
C PRO A 366 -17.96 -7.62 -7.49
N ASP A 367 -18.83 -6.77 -6.99
CA ASP A 367 -19.83 -6.04 -7.77
C ASP A 367 -19.77 -4.56 -7.41
N GLY A 368 -20.32 -4.14 -6.26
CA GLY A 368 -20.37 -2.74 -5.87
C GLY A 368 -19.06 -2.13 -5.35
N LYS A 369 -18.04 -2.93 -5.04
CA LYS A 369 -16.78 -2.40 -4.49
C LYS A 369 -15.94 -1.66 -5.52
N PHE A 370 -15.70 -2.31 -6.66
CA PHE A 370 -14.79 -1.81 -7.68
C PHE A 370 -15.51 -1.18 -8.87
N TYR A 371 -16.83 -1.08 -8.82
CA TYR A 371 -17.64 -0.59 -9.93
C TYR A 371 -18.59 0.50 -9.46
N SER A 372 -18.64 1.60 -10.22
CA SER A 372 -19.63 2.65 -9.98
C SER A 372 -21.05 2.14 -10.32
N ALA A 373 -22.05 2.83 -9.80
CA ALA A 373 -23.45 2.52 -10.15
C ALA A 373 -23.69 2.55 -11.66
N SER A 374 -23.04 3.46 -12.38
CA SER A 374 -23.15 3.56 -13.85
C SER A 374 -22.51 2.36 -14.56
N ASN A 375 -21.36 1.86 -14.08
CA ASN A 375 -20.73 0.66 -14.66
C ASN A 375 -21.61 -0.57 -14.48
N ARG A 376 -22.15 -0.79 -13.28
CA ARG A 376 -23.00 -1.94 -12.95
C ARG A 376 -24.30 -1.98 -13.76
N ASN A 377 -24.85 -0.81 -14.11
CA ASN A 377 -26.08 -0.68 -14.89
C ASN A 377 -25.82 -0.60 -16.40
N SER A 378 -24.56 -0.67 -16.82
CA SER A 378 -24.20 -0.64 -18.22
C SER A 378 -24.56 -1.95 -18.93
N THR A 379 -25.11 -1.85 -20.14
CA THR A 379 -25.34 -3.00 -21.04
C THR A 379 -24.15 -3.25 -21.96
N LYS A 380 -22.98 -2.74 -21.62
CA LYS A 380 -21.78 -2.64 -22.47
C LYS A 380 -20.95 -3.92 -22.55
N ALA A 381 -21.53 -5.11 -22.37
CA ALA A 381 -20.80 -6.38 -22.42
C ALA A 381 -19.94 -6.57 -23.68
N ASP A 382 -20.32 -5.91 -24.77
CA ASP A 382 -19.65 -5.98 -26.08
C ASP A 382 -18.86 -4.73 -26.44
N ASP A 383 -18.80 -3.72 -25.55
CA ASP A 383 -18.16 -2.43 -25.84
C ASP A 383 -16.64 -2.50 -25.56
N ILE A 384 -15.89 -1.70 -26.33
CA ILE A 384 -14.44 -1.52 -26.19
C ILE A 384 -14.10 -0.83 -24.85
N ASP A 385 -15.01 -0.01 -24.35
CA ASP A 385 -14.89 0.67 -23.05
C ASP A 385 -15.13 -0.32 -21.90
N ARG A 386 -14.20 -1.23 -21.70
CA ARG A 386 -14.23 -2.25 -20.68
C ARG A 386 -13.67 -1.74 -19.37
N GLU A 387 -14.00 -2.40 -18.29
CA GLU A 387 -13.44 -2.13 -16.96
C GLU A 387 -11.91 -2.30 -16.89
N TRP A 388 -11.26 -2.82 -17.93
CA TRP A 388 -9.82 -2.84 -18.07
C TRP A 388 -9.17 -1.44 -18.05
N LEU A 389 -9.94 -0.39 -18.34
CA LEU A 389 -9.51 1.00 -18.25
C LEU A 389 -9.77 1.59 -16.85
N SER A 390 -10.28 0.80 -15.94
CA SER A 390 -10.43 1.21 -14.55
C SER A 390 -9.07 1.27 -13.84
N ASP A 391 -8.91 2.26 -12.98
CA ASP A 391 -7.68 2.55 -12.27
C ASP A 391 -7.41 1.55 -11.14
N ASN A 392 -6.15 1.35 -10.80
CA ASN A 392 -5.73 0.45 -9.75
C ASN A 392 -5.35 1.21 -8.47
N VAL A 393 -6.01 0.88 -7.37
CA VAL A 393 -5.66 1.40 -6.04
C VAL A 393 -4.40 0.72 -5.51
N PHE A 394 -3.50 1.52 -4.93
CA PHE A 394 -2.31 1.01 -4.22
C PHE A 394 -2.37 1.29 -2.72
N MET A 395 -2.95 2.43 -2.33
CA MET A 395 -3.13 2.78 -0.92
C MET A 395 -4.35 3.69 -0.75
N ARG A 396 -5.19 3.36 0.22
CA ARG A 396 -6.33 4.19 0.65
C ARG A 396 -6.15 4.63 2.11
N VAL A 397 -6.76 5.76 2.46
CA VAL A 397 -6.66 6.30 3.82
C VAL A 397 -7.25 5.35 4.88
N GLU A 398 -8.24 4.54 4.52
CA GLU A 398 -8.84 3.53 5.41
C GLU A 398 -7.81 2.51 5.91
N ALA A 399 -6.81 2.16 5.09
CA ALA A 399 -5.72 1.29 5.53
C ALA A 399 -4.94 1.92 6.69
N LEU A 400 -4.70 3.22 6.66
CA LEU A 400 -4.01 3.94 7.74
C LEU A 400 -4.84 3.98 9.03
N TYR A 401 -6.16 4.16 8.92
CA TYR A 401 -7.06 4.07 10.08
C TYR A 401 -7.07 2.67 10.69
N LEU A 402 -7.02 1.62 9.88
CA LEU A 402 -6.94 0.24 10.39
C LEU A 402 -5.60 -0.05 11.06
N ILE A 403 -4.48 0.47 10.52
CA ILE A 403 -3.17 0.39 11.19
C ILE A 403 -3.24 1.08 12.55
N ALA A 404 -3.79 2.30 12.61
CA ALA A 404 -3.92 3.06 13.85
C ALA A 404 -4.81 2.33 14.87
N ALA A 405 -5.92 1.73 14.44
CA ALA A 405 -6.81 0.97 15.30
C ALA A 405 -6.13 -0.28 15.87
N GLU A 406 -5.48 -1.08 15.04
CA GLU A 406 -4.78 -2.29 15.48
C GLU A 406 -3.61 -1.96 16.43
N ALA A 407 -2.80 -0.96 16.08
CA ALA A 407 -1.69 -0.51 16.92
C ALA A 407 -2.19 0.02 18.28
N SER A 408 -3.26 0.80 18.30
CA SER A 408 -3.86 1.30 19.54
C SER A 408 -4.36 0.16 20.44
N TYR A 409 -5.02 -0.85 19.85
CA TYR A 409 -5.42 -2.05 20.58
C TYR A 409 -4.20 -2.76 21.21
N ARG A 410 -3.13 -2.96 20.43
CA ARG A 410 -1.88 -3.57 20.91
C ARG A 410 -1.20 -2.78 22.04
N LEU A 411 -1.44 -1.48 22.09
CA LEU A 411 -0.97 -0.58 23.16
C LEU A 411 -1.94 -0.52 24.37
N ASN A 412 -2.97 -1.36 24.39
CA ASN A 412 -4.05 -1.36 25.38
C ASN A 412 -4.81 -0.02 25.47
N ASN A 413 -4.90 0.70 24.37
CA ASN A 413 -5.69 1.92 24.24
C ASN A 413 -6.96 1.64 23.42
N ASP A 414 -7.94 1.01 24.06
CA ASP A 414 -9.20 0.64 23.42
C ASP A 414 -10.00 1.86 22.95
N ALA A 415 -9.91 2.98 23.65
CA ALA A 415 -10.65 4.19 23.29
C ALA A 415 -10.18 4.73 21.92
N ASP A 416 -8.88 4.83 21.70
CA ASP A 416 -8.33 5.24 20.40
C ASP A 416 -8.59 4.17 19.33
N ALA A 417 -8.42 2.89 19.67
CA ALA A 417 -8.70 1.80 18.73
C ALA A 417 -10.15 1.83 18.21
N ILE A 418 -11.13 2.04 19.11
CA ILE A 418 -12.54 2.19 18.75
C ILE A 418 -12.73 3.45 17.90
N THR A 419 -12.10 4.57 18.25
CA THR A 419 -12.22 5.82 17.52
C THR A 419 -11.74 5.66 16.06
N TYR A 420 -10.57 5.06 15.84
CA TYR A 420 -10.05 4.87 14.49
C TYR A 420 -10.84 3.83 13.70
N LEU A 421 -11.26 2.74 14.33
CA LEU A 421 -12.11 1.73 13.69
C LEU A 421 -13.45 2.32 13.28
N THR A 422 -14.12 3.02 14.18
CA THR A 422 -15.46 3.56 13.92
C THR A 422 -15.47 4.76 12.99
N ALA A 423 -14.33 5.44 12.80
CA ALA A 423 -14.19 6.41 11.72
C ALA A 423 -14.52 5.81 10.36
N ILE A 424 -14.14 4.54 10.12
CA ILE A 424 -14.50 3.80 8.90
C ILE A 424 -15.93 3.31 8.99
N THR A 425 -16.28 2.57 10.05
CA THR A 425 -17.56 1.83 10.11
C THR A 425 -18.77 2.74 10.19
N ASP A 426 -18.65 3.96 10.73
CA ASP A 426 -19.69 4.98 10.70
C ASP A 426 -20.08 5.38 9.26
N GLN A 427 -19.20 5.15 8.28
CA GLN A 427 -19.44 5.38 6.86
C GLN A 427 -19.82 4.10 6.09
N ARG A 428 -20.08 3.00 6.80
CA ARG A 428 -20.37 1.68 6.20
C ARG A 428 -21.72 1.12 6.63
N ILE A 429 -22.64 1.99 7.05
CA ILE A 429 -23.93 1.58 7.57
C ILE A 429 -24.91 1.37 6.41
N ALA A 430 -25.59 0.22 6.38
CA ALA A 430 -26.67 -0.07 5.44
C ALA A 430 -27.86 0.86 5.64
N GLU A 431 -28.60 1.13 4.58
CA GLU A 431 -29.77 2.01 4.64
C GLU A 431 -30.83 1.49 5.64
N GLY A 432 -31.26 2.36 6.55
CA GLY A 432 -32.26 2.04 7.56
C GLY A 432 -31.77 1.18 8.74
N MET A 433 -30.47 0.83 8.80
CA MET A 433 -29.90 -0.07 9.81
C MET A 433 -29.06 0.66 10.88
N ASP A 434 -29.27 1.96 11.04
CA ASP A 434 -28.50 2.78 11.98
C ASP A 434 -28.65 2.32 13.45
N SER A 435 -29.81 1.77 13.83
CA SER A 435 -30.05 1.25 15.17
C SER A 435 -29.25 0.00 15.49
N GLU A 436 -29.24 -0.96 14.57
CA GLU A 436 -28.50 -2.21 14.69
C GLU A 436 -27.00 -1.94 14.72
N TYR A 437 -26.51 -1.05 13.85
CA TYR A 437 -25.14 -0.59 13.87
C TYR A 437 -24.77 0.07 15.21
N SER A 438 -25.60 0.98 15.72
CA SER A 438 -25.38 1.66 17.01
C SER A 438 -25.32 0.68 18.17
N THR A 439 -26.10 -0.39 18.13
CA THR A 439 -26.07 -1.47 19.12
C THR A 439 -24.72 -2.20 19.08
N TRP A 440 -24.27 -2.57 17.87
CA TRP A 440 -22.95 -3.18 17.69
C TRP A 440 -21.83 -2.26 18.19
N LYS A 441 -21.84 -0.99 17.77
CA LYS A 441 -20.81 -0.01 18.12
C LYS A 441 -20.72 0.19 19.64
N SER A 442 -21.84 0.32 20.32
CA SER A 442 -21.88 0.50 21.78
C SER A 442 -21.45 -0.74 22.56
N GLY A 443 -21.47 -1.92 21.93
CA GLY A 443 -21.03 -3.18 22.51
C GLY A 443 -19.50 -3.43 22.36
N LEU A 444 -18.78 -2.57 21.67
CA LEU A 444 -17.34 -2.72 21.50
C LEU A 444 -16.60 -2.57 22.82
N ASN A 445 -15.72 -3.52 23.10
CA ASN A 445 -14.87 -3.55 24.29
C ASN A 445 -13.63 -4.40 24.01
N HIS A 446 -12.66 -4.42 24.91
CA HIS A 446 -11.38 -5.11 24.70
C HIS A 446 -11.54 -6.56 24.20
N SER A 447 -12.50 -7.30 24.70
CA SER A 447 -12.66 -8.74 24.40
C SER A 447 -13.13 -9.03 22.96
N ASN A 448 -13.81 -8.08 22.31
CA ASN A 448 -14.33 -8.25 20.93
C ASN A 448 -13.69 -7.30 19.91
N LEU A 449 -12.89 -6.35 20.37
CA LEU A 449 -12.34 -5.29 19.52
C LEU A 449 -11.34 -5.83 18.49
N LEU A 450 -10.47 -6.77 18.87
CA LEU A 450 -9.52 -7.34 17.92
C LEU A 450 -10.21 -8.10 16.78
N ALA A 451 -11.26 -8.85 17.10
CA ALA A 451 -12.07 -9.52 16.07
C ALA A 451 -12.77 -8.53 15.14
N ALA A 452 -13.25 -7.41 15.68
CA ALA A 452 -13.85 -6.33 14.89
C ALA A 452 -12.81 -5.66 13.97
N ILE A 453 -11.59 -5.46 14.43
CA ILE A 453 -10.48 -4.90 13.63
C ILE A 453 -10.09 -5.90 12.52
N GLU A 454 -9.91 -7.18 12.85
CA GLU A 454 -9.58 -8.24 11.89
C GLU A 454 -10.64 -8.34 10.79
N TYR A 455 -11.92 -8.37 11.17
CA TYR A 455 -13.02 -8.38 10.22
C TYR A 455 -12.97 -7.18 9.26
N ASN A 456 -12.68 -5.97 9.78
CA ASN A 456 -12.60 -4.77 8.94
C ASN A 456 -11.39 -4.79 8.01
N TRP A 457 -10.23 -5.32 8.41
CA TRP A 457 -9.11 -5.56 7.49
C TRP A 457 -9.53 -6.42 6.29
N ARG A 458 -10.27 -7.48 6.54
CA ARG A 458 -10.64 -8.48 5.53
C ARG A 458 -11.72 -7.97 4.57
N VAL A 459 -12.74 -7.28 5.10
CA VAL A 459 -13.88 -6.81 4.29
C VAL A 459 -13.58 -5.46 3.65
N GLU A 460 -13.10 -4.47 4.41
CA GLU A 460 -12.81 -3.14 3.88
C GLU A 460 -11.77 -3.17 2.76
N LEU A 461 -10.71 -3.91 2.95
CA LEU A 461 -9.58 -3.97 2.01
C LEU A 461 -9.55 -5.28 1.19
N TRP A 462 -10.67 -5.95 1.08
CA TRP A 462 -10.80 -7.14 0.25
C TRP A 462 -10.36 -6.86 -1.20
N GLY A 463 -9.54 -7.75 -1.76
CA GLY A 463 -9.03 -7.60 -3.12
C GLY A 463 -7.93 -6.55 -3.29
N GLU A 464 -7.37 -6.01 -2.20
CA GLU A 464 -6.34 -4.97 -2.21
C GLU A 464 -4.98 -5.44 -1.66
N GLY A 465 -4.82 -6.74 -1.40
CA GLY A 465 -3.54 -7.35 -1.03
C GLY A 465 -3.19 -7.35 0.45
N TYR A 466 -4.11 -6.98 1.33
CA TYR A 466 -3.87 -6.96 2.78
C TYR A 466 -4.23 -8.27 3.48
N GLY A 467 -4.93 -9.18 2.82
CA GLY A 467 -5.49 -10.40 3.42
C GLY A 467 -4.43 -11.33 4.00
N LEU A 468 -3.35 -11.61 3.26
CA LEU A 468 -2.29 -12.52 3.70
C LEU A 468 -1.61 -12.03 4.99
N GLN A 469 -1.25 -10.76 5.06
CA GLN A 469 -0.57 -10.22 6.24
C GLN A 469 -1.51 -10.10 7.44
N THR A 470 -2.78 -9.79 7.20
CA THR A 470 -3.83 -9.83 8.23
C THR A 470 -3.97 -11.23 8.81
N PHE A 471 -4.03 -12.26 7.95
CA PHE A 471 -4.07 -13.65 8.37
C PHE A 471 -2.85 -14.00 9.23
N ARG A 472 -1.65 -13.67 8.77
CA ARG A 472 -0.39 -13.95 9.47
C ARG A 472 -0.30 -13.27 10.83
N ARG A 473 -0.84 -12.04 10.98
CA ARG A 473 -0.83 -11.31 12.25
C ARG A 473 -1.91 -11.74 13.23
N LEU A 474 -3.12 -12.03 12.76
CA LEU A 474 -4.32 -12.03 13.61
C LEU A 474 -5.05 -13.38 13.70
N ALA A 475 -4.82 -14.30 12.74
CA ALA A 475 -5.62 -15.52 12.65
C ALA A 475 -5.53 -16.41 13.90
N SER A 476 -4.35 -16.56 14.50
CA SER A 476 -4.17 -17.39 15.70
C SER A 476 -4.91 -16.84 16.92
N GLU A 477 -5.06 -15.53 17.03
CA GLU A 477 -5.72 -14.89 18.16
C GLU A 477 -7.24 -14.80 17.98
N VAL A 478 -7.70 -14.54 16.76
CA VAL A 478 -9.11 -14.27 16.46
C VAL A 478 -9.87 -15.55 16.10
N LEU A 479 -9.26 -16.43 15.31
CA LEU A 479 -9.92 -17.60 14.73
C LEU A 479 -9.51 -18.93 15.40
N GLY A 480 -8.46 -18.94 16.20
CA GLY A 480 -7.82 -20.16 16.63
C GLY A 480 -7.08 -20.89 15.49
N GLU A 481 -6.05 -21.67 15.81
CA GLU A 481 -5.21 -22.36 14.81
C GLU A 481 -5.95 -23.41 13.96
N THR A 482 -7.19 -23.77 14.33
CA THR A 482 -7.94 -24.88 13.75
C THR A 482 -8.98 -24.48 12.70
N GLU A 483 -9.32 -23.21 12.57
CA GLU A 483 -10.50 -22.78 11.78
C GLU A 483 -10.20 -22.42 10.31
N ARG A 484 -8.92 -22.36 9.92
CA ARG A 484 -8.50 -22.06 8.54
C ARG A 484 -7.71 -23.22 7.89
N LYS A 485 -8.09 -24.44 8.16
CA LYS A 485 -7.53 -25.59 7.43
C LYS A 485 -8.38 -25.95 6.24
#